data_9031a0278a636bd0fe8fe93563ee1adb
#
_entry.id   9031a0278a636bd0fe8fe93563ee1adb
#
_cell.length_a   1.000
_cell.length_b   1.000
_cell.length_c   1.000
_cell.angle_alpha   90.00
_cell.angle_beta   90.00
_cell.angle_gamma   90.00
#
_symmetry.space_group_name_H-M   'P 1'
#
loop_
_entity.id
_entity.type
_entity.pdbx_description
1 polymer ?
#
loop_
_entity_poly.entity_id
_entity_poly.type
_entity_poly.pdbx_seq_one_letter_code
_entity_poly.pdbx_strand_id
1 'polypeptide(L)'
;MTYAFTFDASACSGCKACQEACKDKNNLPVGVLWRRVVEVSGGEWTAQNDAWTNNVFAYNLSIACNHCVHPKCAGVCPTDAYVTRADGIVYIDSSKCMGCGYCAWACPYGVPQYNSQQGQMAKCNFCFDNIDAGIPPSCVAACPMRVLDFVSLTPTPLPEGEGQGVRAFWELPATEHPFPLPNISRTEPHLAVKPHGAMNNPLEKKIANREEIKPEKQKSENPLILFTLLVQMAAGMAVFALFSGPLTIPMLAMLGGLMGMGGLVSLLHLGRPLNAWRALSHLKKSWLSREILMFGLFGASWLISLVMPGMGKLPLALTGIGLVYSMARVYHLRIMITWNTWRTTAGFFITALVLGQLLMVNVLAYESRFAGINLPPVFIKWIGGITVILLAGELGLWLSAKEKAHETVGRLRAGFIAAGMLGAGTMSIAPNQFGAWISLPIFLIVMVEEIIGRWLFYEALHRKVL
;
A
#
# COMPACT_ATOMS: atom_id res chain seq x y z
N MET A 1 -7.43 32.61 4.94
CA MET A 1 -8.69 32.05 4.39
C MET A 1 -8.41 30.59 4.09
N THR A 2 -9.33 29.68 4.42
CA THR A 2 -9.18 28.25 4.07
C THR A 2 -10.40 27.82 3.29
N TYR A 3 -10.21 27.18 2.13
CA TYR A 3 -11.33 26.73 1.30
C TYR A 3 -11.80 25.34 1.67
N ALA A 4 -13.12 25.13 1.62
CA ALA A 4 -13.78 23.84 1.82
C ALA A 4 -14.87 23.60 0.77
N PHE A 5 -15.12 22.34 0.41
CA PHE A 5 -16.29 21.97 -0.37
C PHE A 5 -17.51 21.79 0.53
N THR A 6 -18.66 22.20 0.04
CA THR A 6 -19.97 21.87 0.61
C THR A 6 -20.78 21.05 -0.38
N PHE A 7 -21.51 20.07 0.11
CA PHE A 7 -22.27 19.15 -0.73
C PHE A 7 -23.61 18.76 -0.08
N ASP A 8 -24.73 19.05 -0.77
CA ASP A 8 -26.06 18.62 -0.37
C ASP A 8 -26.39 17.27 -1.06
N ALA A 9 -26.26 16.18 -0.31
CA ALA A 9 -26.57 14.85 -0.82
C ALA A 9 -28.08 14.61 -0.95
N SER A 10 -28.92 15.40 -0.26
CA SER A 10 -30.39 15.23 -0.28
C SER A 10 -31.03 15.58 -1.64
N ALA A 11 -30.34 16.41 -2.43
CA ALA A 11 -30.85 16.89 -3.72
C ALA A 11 -29.94 16.50 -4.91
N CYS A 12 -28.92 15.68 -4.69
CA CYS A 12 -28.03 15.23 -5.77
C CYS A 12 -28.71 14.20 -6.66
N SER A 13 -28.86 14.50 -7.94
CA SER A 13 -29.45 13.61 -8.95
C SER A 13 -28.50 12.55 -9.52
N GLY A 14 -27.20 12.58 -9.15
CA GLY A 14 -26.20 11.64 -9.71
C GLY A 14 -25.83 11.90 -11.17
N CYS A 15 -26.12 13.05 -11.74
CA CYS A 15 -25.96 13.36 -13.17
C CYS A 15 -24.51 13.35 -13.70
N LYS A 16 -23.50 13.26 -12.83
CA LYS A 16 -22.06 13.24 -13.13
C LYS A 16 -21.50 14.50 -13.83
N ALA A 17 -22.29 15.58 -14.06
CA ALA A 17 -21.80 16.80 -14.70
C ALA A 17 -20.55 17.40 -14.00
N CYS A 18 -20.49 17.38 -12.68
CA CYS A 18 -19.34 17.83 -11.90
C CYS A 18 -18.09 16.94 -12.11
N GLN A 19 -18.27 15.66 -12.39
CA GLN A 19 -17.21 14.71 -12.71
C GLN A 19 -16.61 15.01 -14.08
N GLU A 20 -17.46 15.16 -15.10
CA GLU A 20 -17.02 15.43 -16.47
C GLU A 20 -16.38 16.80 -16.59
N ALA A 21 -16.96 17.85 -16.02
CA ALA A 21 -16.36 19.19 -16.00
C ALA A 21 -14.97 19.22 -15.31
N CYS A 22 -14.77 18.42 -14.27
CA CYS A 22 -13.47 18.27 -13.64
C CYS A 22 -12.48 17.56 -14.55
N LYS A 23 -12.93 16.53 -15.27
CA LYS A 23 -12.11 15.75 -16.21
C LYS A 23 -11.66 16.62 -17.38
N ASP A 24 -12.58 17.35 -17.99
CA ASP A 24 -12.32 18.24 -19.14
C ASP A 24 -11.38 19.39 -18.77
N LYS A 25 -11.68 20.12 -17.68
CA LYS A 25 -10.84 21.24 -17.20
C LYS A 25 -9.39 20.83 -16.98
N ASN A 26 -9.17 19.62 -16.44
CA ASN A 26 -7.84 19.16 -16.06
C ASN A 26 -7.21 18.21 -17.11
N ASN A 27 -7.84 18.04 -18.27
CA ASN A 27 -7.41 17.15 -19.34
C ASN A 27 -7.01 15.76 -18.81
N LEU A 28 -7.91 15.16 -18.00
CA LEU A 28 -7.63 13.89 -17.37
C LEU A 28 -7.82 12.73 -18.38
N PRO A 29 -6.87 11.80 -18.45
CA PRO A 29 -7.00 10.65 -19.32
C PRO A 29 -8.15 9.73 -18.90
N VAL A 30 -8.55 8.84 -19.78
CA VAL A 30 -9.51 7.77 -19.48
C VAL A 30 -9.03 6.98 -18.27
N GLY A 31 -9.94 6.67 -17.34
CA GLY A 31 -9.67 5.95 -16.11
C GLY A 31 -9.14 6.81 -14.95
N VAL A 32 -8.90 8.12 -15.14
CA VAL A 32 -8.51 9.04 -14.07
C VAL A 32 -9.63 10.02 -13.79
N LEU A 33 -10.16 9.98 -12.57
CA LEU A 33 -11.28 10.82 -12.12
C LEU A 33 -10.92 11.50 -10.79
N TRP A 34 -10.63 12.78 -10.81
CA TRP A 34 -10.34 13.55 -9.59
C TRP A 34 -11.60 13.82 -8.76
N ARG A 35 -12.74 13.99 -9.40
CA ARG A 35 -14.06 13.98 -8.78
C ARG A 35 -14.85 12.78 -9.28
N ARG A 36 -15.53 12.10 -8.38
CA ARG A 36 -16.30 10.89 -8.66
C ARG A 36 -17.69 11.03 -8.06
N VAL A 37 -18.70 10.64 -8.81
CA VAL A 37 -20.06 10.51 -8.28
C VAL A 37 -20.29 9.04 -7.91
N VAL A 38 -20.49 8.80 -6.63
CA VAL A 38 -20.69 7.48 -6.05
C VAL A 38 -22.18 7.31 -5.78
N GLU A 39 -22.77 6.28 -6.36
CA GLU A 39 -24.13 5.87 -6.07
C GLU A 39 -24.13 4.81 -4.97
N VAL A 40 -24.86 5.06 -3.90
CA VAL A 40 -25.06 4.15 -2.78
C VAL A 40 -26.50 3.69 -2.77
N SER A 41 -26.70 2.39 -2.73
CA SER A 41 -28.03 1.77 -2.68
C SER A 41 -28.09 0.66 -1.63
N GLY A 42 -29.29 0.25 -1.28
CA GLY A 42 -29.55 -0.86 -0.37
C GLY A 42 -31.02 -1.23 -0.38
N GLY A 43 -31.36 -2.23 0.44
CA GLY A 43 -32.70 -2.78 0.50
C GLY A 43 -32.98 -3.81 -0.61
N GLU A 44 -34.17 -4.36 -0.59
CA GLU A 44 -34.60 -5.44 -1.48
C GLU A 44 -36.13 -5.37 -1.76
N TRP A 45 -36.54 -6.07 -2.79
CA TRP A 45 -37.93 -6.34 -3.08
C TRP A 45 -38.33 -7.68 -2.45
N THR A 46 -39.41 -7.70 -1.71
CA THR A 46 -39.93 -8.92 -1.09
C THR A 46 -41.34 -9.19 -1.58
N ALA A 47 -41.61 -10.43 -1.99
CA ALA A 47 -42.97 -10.88 -2.34
C ALA A 47 -43.69 -11.24 -1.04
N GLN A 48 -44.88 -10.64 -0.83
CA GLN A 48 -45.79 -10.98 0.27
C GLN A 48 -47.15 -11.28 -0.32
N ASN A 49 -47.54 -12.54 -0.32
CA ASN A 49 -48.71 -13.04 -1.03
C ASN A 49 -48.67 -12.70 -2.53
N ASP A 50 -49.69 -12.07 -3.09
CA ASP A 50 -49.75 -11.64 -4.49
C ASP A 50 -49.19 -10.20 -4.74
N ALA A 51 -48.57 -9.58 -3.75
CA ALA A 51 -48.05 -8.22 -3.83
C ALA A 51 -46.54 -8.18 -3.60
N TRP A 52 -45.88 -7.22 -4.26
CA TRP A 52 -44.49 -6.89 -4.05
C TRP A 52 -44.37 -5.65 -3.16
N THR A 53 -43.61 -5.77 -2.09
CA THR A 53 -43.23 -4.65 -1.23
C THR A 53 -41.73 -4.40 -1.37
N ASN A 54 -41.27 -3.17 -1.14
CA ASN A 54 -39.86 -2.86 -1.18
C ASN A 54 -39.47 -1.92 -0.04
N ASN A 55 -38.17 -2.01 0.34
CA ASN A 55 -37.50 -1.09 1.23
C ASN A 55 -36.23 -0.50 0.56
N VAL A 56 -36.21 -0.51 -0.78
CA VAL A 56 -35.10 -0.03 -1.58
C VAL A 56 -34.87 1.45 -1.36
N PHE A 57 -33.62 1.84 -1.25
CA PHE A 57 -33.18 3.22 -1.19
C PHE A 57 -31.92 3.43 -2.02
N ALA A 58 -31.71 4.66 -2.49
CA ALA A 58 -30.49 5.10 -3.15
C ALA A 58 -30.19 6.57 -2.84
N TYR A 59 -28.93 6.95 -2.85
CA TYR A 59 -28.46 8.31 -2.81
C TYR A 59 -27.10 8.45 -3.50
N ASN A 60 -26.75 9.68 -3.88
CA ASN A 60 -25.51 9.97 -4.59
C ASN A 60 -24.58 10.83 -3.75
N LEU A 61 -23.27 10.60 -3.87
CA LEU A 61 -22.22 11.39 -3.26
C LEU A 61 -21.22 11.86 -4.31
N SER A 62 -20.95 13.14 -4.38
CA SER A 62 -19.89 13.70 -5.21
C SER A 62 -18.62 13.87 -4.38
N ILE A 63 -17.63 13.03 -4.62
CA ILE A 63 -16.40 12.91 -3.83
C ILE A 63 -15.20 13.37 -4.64
N ALA A 64 -14.33 14.20 -4.03
CA ALA A 64 -13.04 14.61 -4.57
C ALA A 64 -11.98 14.65 -3.45
N CYS A 65 -10.85 15.33 -3.68
CA CYS A 65 -9.92 15.63 -2.60
C CYS A 65 -10.56 16.58 -1.59
N ASN A 66 -10.45 16.26 -0.32
CA ASN A 66 -11.00 17.06 0.76
C ASN A 66 -9.98 18.05 1.34
N HIS A 67 -8.81 18.20 0.75
CA HIS A 67 -7.77 19.15 1.16
C HIS A 67 -7.58 19.20 2.69
N CYS A 68 -7.41 18.03 3.29
CA CYS A 68 -7.42 17.79 4.73
C CYS A 68 -6.41 18.65 5.50
N VAL A 69 -6.73 19.05 6.74
CA VAL A 69 -5.80 19.71 7.67
C VAL A 69 -4.59 18.80 7.95
N HIS A 70 -4.85 17.50 8.13
CA HIS A 70 -3.82 16.50 8.36
C HIS A 70 -3.70 15.55 7.16
N PRO A 71 -3.10 15.98 6.02
CA PRO A 71 -3.07 15.23 4.78
C PRO A 71 -2.12 14.03 4.90
N LYS A 72 -2.68 12.83 5.14
CA LYS A 72 -1.89 11.59 5.27
C LYS A 72 -1.08 11.28 4.01
N CYS A 73 -1.62 11.63 2.83
CA CYS A 73 -0.92 11.49 1.55
C CYS A 73 0.38 12.32 1.49
N ALA A 74 0.40 13.53 2.06
CA ALA A 74 1.61 14.35 2.15
C ALA A 74 2.62 13.75 3.13
N GLY A 75 2.14 13.27 4.29
CA GLY A 75 3.02 12.70 5.32
C GLY A 75 3.80 11.45 4.89
N VAL A 76 3.28 10.68 3.93
CA VAL A 76 3.96 9.47 3.42
C VAL A 76 4.81 9.73 2.18
N CYS A 77 4.69 10.89 1.52
CA CYS A 77 5.38 11.17 0.28
C CYS A 77 6.90 11.20 0.48
N PRO A 78 7.68 10.34 -0.18
CA PRO A 78 9.13 10.28 0.01
C PRO A 78 9.86 11.47 -0.64
N THR A 79 9.32 12.01 -1.75
CA THR A 79 9.93 13.12 -2.51
C THR A 79 9.45 14.50 -2.09
N ASP A 80 8.64 14.58 -1.03
CA ASP A 80 8.02 15.82 -0.55
C ASP A 80 7.32 16.61 -1.67
N ALA A 81 6.60 15.89 -2.52
CA ALA A 81 5.92 16.47 -3.68
C ALA A 81 4.59 17.16 -3.33
N TYR A 82 4.10 17.01 -2.10
CA TYR A 82 2.87 17.67 -1.69
C TYR A 82 3.13 19.07 -1.15
N VAL A 83 2.39 20.01 -1.67
CA VAL A 83 2.42 21.42 -1.24
C VAL A 83 1.08 21.78 -0.63
N THR A 84 1.10 22.37 0.56
CA THR A 84 -0.08 22.98 1.19
C THR A 84 0.04 24.48 1.07
N ARG A 85 -0.92 25.12 0.39
CA ARG A 85 -1.02 26.57 0.23
C ARG A 85 -1.53 27.21 1.54
N ALA A 86 -1.34 28.52 1.67
CA ALA A 86 -1.82 29.29 2.82
C ALA A 86 -3.36 29.28 2.96
N ASP A 87 -4.06 29.03 1.85
CA ASP A 87 -5.52 28.89 1.77
C ASP A 87 -6.02 27.45 2.04
N GLY A 88 -5.16 26.57 2.54
CA GLY A 88 -5.50 25.18 2.88
C GLY A 88 -5.55 24.23 1.68
N ILE A 89 -5.36 24.70 0.46
CA ILE A 89 -5.37 23.85 -0.73
C ILE A 89 -4.10 22.99 -0.74
N VAL A 90 -4.29 21.68 -0.80
CA VAL A 90 -3.20 20.70 -0.92
C VAL A 90 -3.11 20.22 -2.36
N TYR A 91 -1.95 20.31 -3.01
CA TYR A 91 -1.74 19.85 -4.38
C TYR A 91 -0.43 19.07 -4.52
N ILE A 92 -0.19 18.46 -5.67
CA ILE A 92 1.04 17.72 -5.99
C ILE A 92 1.90 18.59 -6.91
N ASP A 93 3.13 18.87 -6.49
CA ASP A 93 4.17 19.39 -7.37
C ASP A 93 4.67 18.29 -8.30
N SER A 94 4.26 18.37 -9.56
CA SER A 94 4.57 17.39 -10.57
C SER A 94 6.08 17.27 -10.86
N SER A 95 6.85 18.32 -10.61
CA SER A 95 8.31 18.29 -10.81
C SER A 95 9.05 17.39 -9.82
N LYS A 96 8.46 17.16 -8.64
CA LYS A 96 9.04 16.35 -7.58
C LYS A 96 8.50 14.91 -7.56
N CYS A 97 7.30 14.69 -8.11
CA CYS A 97 6.63 13.39 -8.03
C CYS A 97 7.39 12.32 -8.84
N MET A 98 7.71 11.19 -8.20
CA MET A 98 8.33 10.04 -8.85
C MET A 98 7.32 8.94 -9.28
N GLY A 99 6.03 9.13 -8.99
CA GLY A 99 4.96 8.20 -9.40
C GLY A 99 4.94 6.86 -8.66
N CYS A 100 5.40 6.78 -7.41
CA CYS A 100 5.48 5.52 -6.65
C CYS A 100 4.13 4.93 -6.19
N GLY A 101 3.05 5.72 -6.15
CA GLY A 101 1.72 5.24 -5.72
C GLY A 101 1.44 5.27 -4.21
N TYR A 102 2.44 5.45 -3.35
CA TYR A 102 2.30 5.30 -1.89
C TYR A 102 1.25 6.22 -1.27
N CYS A 103 1.07 7.42 -1.80
CA CYS A 103 0.03 8.36 -1.36
C CYS A 103 -1.41 7.87 -1.61
N ALA A 104 -1.63 7.03 -2.64
CA ALA A 104 -2.94 6.41 -2.88
C ALA A 104 -3.29 5.41 -1.78
N TRP A 105 -2.31 4.64 -1.30
CA TRP A 105 -2.51 3.69 -0.20
C TRP A 105 -2.81 4.40 1.12
N ALA A 106 -2.18 5.56 1.35
CA ALA A 106 -2.33 6.32 2.58
C ALA A 106 -3.60 7.18 2.64
N CYS A 107 -4.25 7.47 1.52
CA CYS A 107 -5.45 8.29 1.47
C CYS A 107 -6.70 7.50 1.87
N PRO A 108 -7.44 7.89 2.93
CA PRO A 108 -8.67 7.18 3.32
C PRO A 108 -9.80 7.34 2.31
N TYR A 109 -9.73 8.36 1.44
CA TYR A 109 -10.73 8.65 0.41
C TYR A 109 -10.34 8.07 -0.96
N GLY A 110 -9.17 7.41 -1.09
CA GLY A 110 -8.70 6.86 -2.35
C GLY A 110 -8.50 7.89 -3.48
N VAL A 111 -8.21 9.15 -3.12
CA VAL A 111 -8.22 10.26 -4.08
C VAL A 111 -7.00 10.31 -5.00
N PRO A 112 -5.74 10.16 -4.53
CA PRO A 112 -4.60 10.18 -5.43
C PRO A 112 -4.65 9.01 -6.42
N GLN A 113 -4.63 9.28 -7.70
CA GLN A 113 -4.67 8.30 -8.78
C GLN A 113 -3.41 8.37 -9.63
N TYR A 114 -3.02 7.26 -10.23
CA TYR A 114 -1.87 7.21 -11.12
C TYR A 114 -2.28 7.65 -12.53
N ASN A 115 -1.65 8.70 -13.04
CA ASN A 115 -1.79 9.14 -14.43
C ASN A 115 -0.68 8.47 -15.25
N SER A 116 -1.05 7.46 -16.03
CA SER A 116 -0.11 6.68 -16.83
C SER A 116 0.54 7.46 -17.97
N GLN A 117 -0.15 8.48 -18.51
CA GLN A 117 0.41 9.35 -19.56
C GLN A 117 1.54 10.23 -19.04
N GLN A 118 1.42 10.70 -17.79
CA GLN A 118 2.42 11.56 -17.15
C GLN A 118 3.45 10.79 -16.32
N GLY A 119 3.20 9.53 -16.01
CA GLY A 119 4.01 8.72 -15.11
C GLY A 119 4.00 9.22 -13.67
N GLN A 120 2.91 9.85 -13.21
CA GLN A 120 2.84 10.53 -11.92
C GLN A 120 1.52 10.29 -11.21
N MET A 121 1.52 10.55 -9.90
CA MET A 121 0.27 10.65 -9.15
C MET A 121 -0.40 11.98 -9.40
N ALA A 122 -1.71 11.95 -9.53
CA ALA A 122 -2.55 13.12 -9.76
C ALA A 122 -3.74 13.11 -8.81
N LYS A 123 -4.23 14.29 -8.43
CA LYS A 123 -5.42 14.47 -7.61
C LYS A 123 -6.00 15.88 -7.79
N CYS A 124 -7.24 16.07 -7.38
CA CYS A 124 -7.87 17.39 -7.34
C CYS A 124 -6.94 18.43 -6.68
N ASN A 125 -6.78 19.55 -7.35
CA ASN A 125 -6.02 20.72 -6.92
C ASN A 125 -6.92 21.89 -6.48
N PHE A 126 -8.22 21.65 -6.28
CA PHE A 126 -9.25 22.65 -6.00
C PHE A 126 -9.46 23.65 -7.14
N CYS A 127 -8.96 23.42 -8.32
CA CYS A 127 -8.88 24.39 -9.42
C CYS A 127 -8.29 25.74 -8.93
N PHE A 128 -7.14 25.72 -8.22
CA PHE A 128 -6.58 26.92 -7.61
C PHE A 128 -6.28 28.02 -8.64
N ASP A 129 -6.02 27.66 -9.88
CA ASP A 129 -5.89 28.59 -11.01
C ASP A 129 -7.19 29.39 -11.25
N ASN A 130 -8.35 28.74 -11.17
CA ASN A 130 -9.65 29.39 -11.23
C ASN A 130 -9.87 30.27 -9.98
N ILE A 131 -9.59 29.74 -8.79
CA ILE A 131 -9.75 30.47 -7.52
C ILE A 131 -8.91 31.75 -7.52
N ASP A 132 -7.67 31.67 -7.95
CA ASP A 132 -6.76 32.82 -8.05
C ASP A 132 -7.26 33.86 -9.08
N ALA A 133 -8.07 33.43 -10.06
CA ALA A 133 -8.75 34.31 -11.04
C ALA A 133 -10.15 34.78 -10.57
N GLY A 134 -10.59 34.45 -9.36
CA GLY A 134 -11.93 34.78 -8.85
C GLY A 134 -13.06 33.95 -9.49
N ILE A 135 -12.73 32.82 -10.13
CA ILE A 135 -13.67 31.91 -10.80
C ILE A 135 -13.89 30.66 -9.91
N PRO A 136 -15.14 30.16 -9.79
CA PRO A 136 -15.40 28.96 -9.00
C PRO A 136 -14.73 27.72 -9.60
N PRO A 137 -14.48 26.67 -8.78
CA PRO A 137 -14.01 25.39 -9.28
C PRO A 137 -14.97 24.84 -10.35
N SER A 138 -14.41 24.27 -11.44
CA SER A 138 -15.21 23.85 -12.59
C SER A 138 -16.32 22.85 -12.24
N CYS A 139 -16.10 21.97 -11.26
CA CYS A 139 -17.12 21.03 -10.78
C CYS A 139 -18.28 21.73 -10.04
N VAL A 140 -18.02 22.84 -9.37
CA VAL A 140 -19.06 23.68 -8.73
C VAL A 140 -19.86 24.41 -9.79
N ALA A 141 -19.17 25.09 -10.71
CA ALA A 141 -19.82 25.83 -11.80
C ALA A 141 -20.73 24.96 -12.68
N ALA A 142 -20.32 23.69 -12.90
CA ALA A 142 -21.04 22.73 -13.73
C ALA A 142 -22.21 22.03 -13.03
N CYS A 143 -22.42 22.22 -11.72
CA CYS A 143 -23.48 21.51 -10.99
C CYS A 143 -24.86 22.08 -11.33
N PRO A 144 -25.72 21.38 -12.11
CA PRO A 144 -27.02 21.93 -12.52
C PRO A 144 -28.00 22.04 -11.34
N MET A 145 -27.83 21.17 -10.32
CA MET A 145 -28.67 21.16 -9.13
C MET A 145 -28.22 22.14 -8.05
N ARG A 146 -27.07 22.80 -8.24
CA ARG A 146 -26.48 23.73 -7.26
C ARG A 146 -26.28 23.11 -5.87
N VAL A 147 -26.06 21.79 -5.80
CA VAL A 147 -25.85 21.03 -4.57
C VAL A 147 -24.38 20.89 -4.19
N LEU A 148 -23.48 21.23 -5.10
CA LEU A 148 -22.04 21.25 -4.87
C LEU A 148 -21.58 22.71 -4.89
N ASP A 149 -20.94 23.14 -3.79
CA ASP A 149 -20.44 24.50 -3.66
C ASP A 149 -19.11 24.51 -2.92
N PHE A 150 -18.50 25.66 -2.75
CA PHE A 150 -17.31 25.87 -1.97
C PHE A 150 -17.42 27.13 -1.13
N VAL A 151 -16.78 27.12 0.02
CA VAL A 151 -16.81 28.25 0.97
C VAL A 151 -15.39 28.57 1.45
N SER A 152 -15.19 29.84 1.80
CA SER A 152 -13.99 30.28 2.51
C SER A 152 -14.23 30.21 4.02
N LEU A 153 -13.43 29.40 4.71
CA LEU A 153 -13.44 29.28 6.15
C LEU A 153 -12.61 30.42 6.75
N THR A 154 -13.20 31.61 6.91
CA THR A 154 -12.59 32.66 7.70
C THR A 154 -13.16 32.65 9.11
N PRO A 155 -12.35 32.99 10.16
CA PRO A 155 -12.86 33.20 11.51
C PRO A 155 -13.77 34.43 11.64
N THR A 156 -13.98 35.18 10.57
CA THR A 156 -14.77 36.42 10.61
C THR A 156 -16.25 36.10 10.73
N PRO A 157 -17.00 36.73 11.64
CA PRO A 157 -18.45 36.64 11.68
C PRO A 157 -19.01 37.09 10.32
N LEU A 158 -19.81 36.25 9.68
CA LEU A 158 -20.54 36.61 8.47
C LEU A 158 -21.50 37.75 8.81
N PRO A 159 -21.72 38.74 7.90
CA PRO A 159 -22.75 39.78 8.05
C PRO A 159 -24.10 39.10 8.35
N GLU A 160 -24.87 39.69 9.26
CA GLU A 160 -26.23 39.26 9.56
C GLU A 160 -27.05 39.26 8.26
N GLY A 161 -27.46 38.11 7.78
CA GLY A 161 -28.33 37.96 6.61
C GLY A 161 -27.87 37.01 5.52
N GLU A 162 -26.55 36.72 5.37
CA GLU A 162 -26.03 35.75 4.40
C GLU A 162 -25.40 34.59 5.14
N GLY A 163 -25.98 33.40 5.02
CA GLY A 163 -25.28 32.18 5.41
C GLY A 163 -25.80 31.37 6.60
N GLN A 164 -27.07 31.53 6.99
CA GLN A 164 -27.70 30.64 8.00
C GLN A 164 -27.63 29.16 7.56
N GLY A 165 -27.65 28.87 6.26
CA GLY A 165 -27.48 27.53 5.70
C GLY A 165 -26.08 26.95 5.91
N VAL A 166 -25.04 27.79 5.86
CA VAL A 166 -23.64 27.34 5.99
C VAL A 166 -23.26 27.05 7.46
N ARG A 167 -23.74 27.85 8.42
CA ARG A 167 -23.53 27.58 9.86
C ARG A 167 -24.19 26.27 10.29
N ALA A 168 -25.38 25.95 9.84
CA ALA A 168 -26.03 24.68 10.12
C ALA A 168 -25.27 23.45 9.56
N PHE A 169 -24.50 23.66 8.47
CA PHE A 169 -23.64 22.62 7.90
C PHE A 169 -22.42 22.30 8.79
N TRP A 170 -21.87 23.30 9.49
CA TRP A 170 -20.69 23.13 10.34
C TRP A 170 -21.03 22.67 11.77
N GLU A 171 -22.29 22.80 12.15
CA GLU A 171 -22.84 22.33 13.44
C GLU A 171 -23.20 20.84 13.43
N LEU A 172 -23.14 20.17 12.27
CA LEU A 172 -23.21 18.70 12.24
C LEU A 172 -22.06 18.14 13.06
N PRO A 173 -22.31 17.20 13.97
CA PRO A 173 -21.26 16.62 14.80
C PRO A 173 -20.12 16.14 13.91
N ALA A 174 -18.92 16.68 14.13
CA ALA A 174 -17.72 16.47 13.31
C ALA A 174 -17.26 15.00 13.26
N THR A 175 -18.02 14.08 13.79
CA THR A 175 -17.70 12.67 13.99
C THR A 175 -18.28 11.71 12.96
N GLU A 176 -19.27 12.13 12.16
CA GLU A 176 -19.97 11.19 11.27
C GLU A 176 -20.02 11.68 9.82
N HIS A 177 -19.18 11.06 8.99
CA HIS A 177 -19.36 11.11 7.55
C HIS A 177 -20.28 9.99 7.09
N PRO A 178 -21.20 10.25 6.13
CA PRO A 178 -22.08 9.22 5.60
C PRO A 178 -21.27 8.13 4.87
N PHE A 179 -21.75 6.88 4.96
CA PHE A 179 -21.18 5.81 4.13
C PHE A 179 -21.16 6.23 2.64
N PRO A 180 -20.10 5.98 1.89
CA PRO A 180 -18.90 5.20 2.21
C PRO A 180 -17.70 6.04 2.70
N LEU A 181 -17.89 7.28 3.12
CA LEU A 181 -16.80 8.14 3.56
C LEU A 181 -16.21 7.70 4.90
N PRO A 182 -14.89 7.79 5.07
CA PRO A 182 -14.24 7.46 6.32
C PRO A 182 -14.51 8.50 7.41
N ASN A 183 -14.29 8.12 8.66
CA ASN A 183 -14.46 9.02 9.81
C ASN A 183 -13.59 10.27 9.72
N ILE A 184 -14.18 11.43 10.01
CA ILE A 184 -13.58 12.78 9.94
C ILE A 184 -12.35 12.92 10.81
N SER A 185 -12.35 12.34 12.02
CA SER A 185 -11.25 12.49 13.00
C SER A 185 -9.89 12.01 12.50
N ARG A 186 -9.85 11.25 11.41
CA ARG A 186 -8.60 10.72 10.86
C ARG A 186 -7.77 11.77 10.12
N THR A 187 -8.39 12.74 9.47
CA THR A 187 -7.72 13.67 8.55
C THR A 187 -8.19 15.10 8.65
N GLU A 188 -9.30 15.36 9.33
CA GLU A 188 -9.97 16.67 9.38
C GLU A 188 -10.17 17.25 7.97
N PRO A 189 -11.08 16.67 7.17
CA PRO A 189 -11.31 17.07 5.80
C PRO A 189 -12.02 18.41 5.71
N HIS A 190 -11.64 19.25 4.77
CA HIS A 190 -12.37 20.47 4.42
C HIS A 190 -13.58 20.15 3.52
N LEU A 191 -14.51 19.39 4.06
CA LEU A 191 -15.74 18.96 3.39
C LEU A 191 -16.91 18.96 4.38
N ALA A 192 -17.99 19.63 4.02
CA ALA A 192 -19.27 19.52 4.70
C ALA A 192 -20.31 18.82 3.82
N VAL A 193 -20.99 17.82 4.37
CA VAL A 193 -22.03 17.06 3.65
C VAL A 193 -23.36 17.19 4.39
N LYS A 194 -24.37 17.75 3.70
CA LYS A 194 -25.75 17.65 4.17
C LYS A 194 -26.29 16.26 3.82
N PRO A 195 -26.74 15.47 4.81
CA PRO A 195 -27.09 14.08 4.58
C PRO A 195 -28.40 13.93 3.78
N HIS A 196 -28.49 12.87 3.00
CA HIS A 196 -29.73 12.38 2.44
C HIS A 196 -30.49 11.56 3.50
N GLY A 197 -31.82 11.58 3.50
CA GLY A 197 -32.63 10.84 4.49
C GLY A 197 -32.31 9.34 4.56
N ALA A 198 -31.98 8.72 3.44
CA ALA A 198 -31.59 7.31 3.37
C ALA A 198 -30.21 6.99 3.97
N MET A 199 -29.38 7.98 4.29
CA MET A 199 -28.06 7.73 4.90
C MET A 199 -28.16 7.13 6.30
N ASN A 200 -29.25 7.38 7.02
CA ASN A 200 -29.52 6.81 8.34
C ASN A 200 -30.21 5.44 8.28
N ASN A 201 -30.50 4.90 7.08
CA ASN A 201 -31.12 3.61 6.94
C ASN A 201 -30.21 2.50 7.52
N PRO A 202 -30.70 1.63 8.42
CA PRO A 202 -29.90 0.57 9.05
C PRO A 202 -29.57 -0.60 8.12
N LEU A 203 -30.22 -0.70 6.95
CA LEU A 203 -29.98 -1.78 6.01
C LEU A 203 -28.57 -1.71 5.41
N GLU A 204 -28.08 -2.85 4.95
CA GLU A 204 -26.77 -2.96 4.29
C GLU A 204 -26.71 -2.03 3.06
N LYS A 205 -25.64 -1.24 2.98
CA LYS A 205 -25.39 -0.28 1.90
C LYS A 205 -24.33 -0.80 0.96
N LYS A 206 -24.60 -0.70 -0.35
CA LYS A 206 -23.67 -1.10 -1.42
C LYS A 206 -23.38 0.09 -2.32
N ILE A 207 -22.16 0.14 -2.87
CA ILE A 207 -21.83 1.08 -3.93
C ILE A 207 -22.28 0.46 -5.25
N ALA A 208 -23.33 1.02 -5.85
CA ALA A 208 -23.95 0.48 -7.05
C ALA A 208 -23.05 0.58 -8.28
N ASN A 209 -22.35 1.72 -8.44
CA ASN A 209 -21.50 1.99 -9.60
C ASN A 209 -20.00 1.78 -9.33
N ARG A 210 -19.66 0.81 -8.46
CA ARG A 210 -18.29 0.55 -8.03
C ARG A 210 -17.31 0.27 -9.18
N GLU A 211 -17.76 -0.42 -10.21
CA GLU A 211 -16.93 -0.76 -11.38
C GLU A 211 -16.56 0.48 -12.19
N GLU A 212 -17.47 1.44 -12.34
CA GLU A 212 -17.26 2.69 -13.08
C GLU A 212 -16.24 3.61 -12.40
N ILE A 213 -16.15 3.56 -11.07
CA ILE A 213 -15.27 4.43 -10.28
C ILE A 213 -13.87 3.85 -10.06
N LYS A 214 -13.66 2.58 -10.43
CA LYS A 214 -12.31 2.01 -10.40
C LYS A 214 -11.45 2.59 -11.53
N PRO A 215 -10.19 2.91 -11.29
CA PRO A 215 -9.29 3.32 -12.37
C PRO A 215 -9.15 2.18 -13.39
N GLU A 216 -9.31 2.50 -14.67
CA GLU A 216 -9.21 1.52 -15.76
C GLU A 216 -7.85 0.81 -15.83
N LYS A 217 -6.78 1.54 -15.47
CA LYS A 217 -5.42 1.00 -15.35
C LYS A 217 -4.90 1.24 -13.94
N GLN A 218 -5.10 0.25 -13.08
CA GLN A 218 -4.44 0.24 -11.81
C GLN A 218 -2.97 -0.16 -12.01
N LYS A 219 -2.07 0.53 -11.31
CA LYS A 219 -0.65 0.19 -11.35
C LYS A 219 -0.45 -1.23 -10.81
N SER A 220 0.25 -2.07 -11.57
CA SER A 220 0.55 -3.43 -11.13
C SER A 220 1.50 -3.43 -9.95
N GLU A 221 1.20 -4.18 -8.91
CA GLU A 221 2.05 -4.37 -7.73
C GLU A 221 3.06 -5.53 -7.88
N ASN A 222 3.02 -6.24 -9.03
CA ASN A 222 3.92 -7.37 -9.29
C ASN A 222 5.41 -7.01 -9.14
N PRO A 223 5.91 -5.84 -9.60
CA PRO A 223 7.29 -5.46 -9.36
C PRO A 223 7.64 -5.32 -7.87
N LEU A 224 6.68 -4.88 -7.04
CA LEU A 224 6.89 -4.77 -5.59
C LEU A 224 6.92 -6.15 -4.91
N ILE A 225 6.12 -7.10 -5.39
CA ILE A 225 6.18 -8.50 -4.93
C ILE A 225 7.59 -9.04 -5.14
N LEU A 226 8.10 -8.92 -6.36
CA LEU A 226 9.43 -9.41 -6.71
C LEU A 226 10.55 -8.67 -5.96
N PHE A 227 10.48 -7.34 -5.90
CA PHE A 227 11.44 -6.52 -5.15
C PHE A 227 11.51 -6.95 -3.68
N THR A 228 10.36 -7.03 -3.01
CA THR A 228 10.34 -7.36 -1.58
C THR A 228 10.90 -8.74 -1.29
N LEU A 229 10.59 -9.75 -2.11
CA LEU A 229 11.10 -11.11 -1.93
C LEU A 229 12.61 -11.20 -2.19
N LEU A 230 13.12 -10.61 -3.29
CA LEU A 230 14.56 -10.63 -3.61
C LEU A 230 15.40 -9.98 -2.51
N VAL A 231 14.96 -8.82 -2.04
CA VAL A 231 15.70 -8.06 -1.02
C VAL A 231 15.59 -8.73 0.35
N GLN A 232 14.46 -9.33 0.69
CA GLN A 232 14.31 -10.11 1.92
C GLN A 232 15.19 -11.36 1.91
N MET A 233 15.29 -12.08 0.78
CA MET A 233 16.24 -13.20 0.62
C MET A 233 17.68 -12.74 0.87
N ALA A 234 18.09 -11.62 0.27
CA ALA A 234 19.44 -11.09 0.47
C ALA A 234 19.68 -10.71 1.93
N ALA A 235 18.73 -10.04 2.59
CA ALA A 235 18.83 -9.65 3.99
C ALA A 235 18.89 -10.86 4.93
N GLY A 236 18.05 -11.86 4.71
CA GLY A 236 18.07 -13.11 5.48
C GLY A 236 19.37 -13.89 5.29
N MET A 237 19.86 -14.01 4.03
CA MET A 237 21.14 -14.61 3.75
C MET A 237 22.29 -13.89 4.47
N ALA A 238 22.27 -12.55 4.53
CA ALA A 238 23.26 -11.78 5.25
C ALA A 238 23.25 -12.04 6.77
N VAL A 239 22.09 -12.25 7.37
CA VAL A 239 21.95 -12.63 8.79
C VAL A 239 22.59 -13.99 9.05
N PHE A 240 22.26 -14.99 8.22
CA PHE A 240 22.83 -16.35 8.40
C PHE A 240 24.32 -16.41 8.06
N ALA A 241 24.85 -15.49 7.25
CA ALA A 241 26.27 -15.34 7.00
C ALA A 241 27.10 -15.03 8.27
N LEU A 242 26.48 -14.50 9.33
CA LEU A 242 27.14 -14.32 10.63
C LEU A 242 27.59 -15.65 11.25
N PHE A 243 26.83 -16.72 11.02
CA PHE A 243 27.04 -18.05 11.60
C PHE A 243 27.77 -19.01 10.66
N SER A 244 27.94 -18.63 9.40
CA SER A 244 28.78 -19.38 8.44
C SER A 244 30.24 -18.96 8.55
N GLY A 245 31.13 -19.75 7.97
CA GLY A 245 32.54 -19.37 7.80
C GLY A 245 32.75 -18.02 7.12
N PRO A 246 33.92 -17.67 6.59
CA PRO A 246 34.17 -16.42 5.91
C PRO A 246 33.21 -16.22 4.73
N LEU A 247 32.92 -14.97 4.35
CA LEU A 247 32.13 -14.66 3.16
C LEU A 247 32.90 -15.10 1.92
N THR A 248 32.27 -15.96 1.13
CA THR A 248 32.84 -16.46 -0.11
C THR A 248 32.42 -15.62 -1.31
N ILE A 249 33.15 -15.76 -2.44
CA ILE A 249 32.79 -15.05 -3.68
C ILE A 249 31.38 -15.45 -4.17
N PRO A 250 30.96 -16.73 -4.21
CA PRO A 250 29.59 -17.10 -4.57
C PRO A 250 28.53 -16.49 -3.68
N MET A 251 28.74 -16.40 -2.35
CA MET A 251 27.83 -15.73 -1.42
C MET A 251 27.70 -14.25 -1.76
N LEU A 252 28.80 -13.56 -1.96
CA LEU A 252 28.82 -12.13 -2.30
C LEU A 252 28.19 -11.87 -3.67
N ALA A 253 28.44 -12.74 -4.65
CA ALA A 253 27.83 -12.65 -5.98
C ALA A 253 26.30 -12.84 -5.91
N MET A 254 25.82 -13.81 -5.12
CA MET A 254 24.39 -14.05 -4.92
C MET A 254 23.73 -12.85 -4.23
N LEU A 255 24.33 -12.32 -3.16
CA LEU A 255 23.83 -11.14 -2.45
C LEU A 255 23.75 -9.94 -3.39
N GLY A 256 24.83 -9.65 -4.12
CA GLY A 256 24.85 -8.54 -5.07
C GLY A 256 23.86 -8.70 -6.23
N GLY A 257 23.71 -9.92 -6.73
CA GLY A 257 22.73 -10.27 -7.77
C GLY A 257 21.27 -10.04 -7.32
N LEU A 258 20.92 -10.52 -6.12
CA LEU A 258 19.58 -10.32 -5.54
C LEU A 258 19.29 -8.83 -5.30
N MET A 259 20.25 -8.10 -4.74
CA MET A 259 20.12 -6.67 -4.50
C MET A 259 20.02 -5.87 -5.81
N GLY A 260 20.91 -6.15 -6.76
CA GLY A 260 20.92 -5.49 -8.06
C GLY A 260 19.61 -5.71 -8.82
N MET A 261 19.16 -6.97 -8.90
CA MET A 261 17.89 -7.32 -9.55
C MET A 261 16.69 -6.69 -8.81
N GLY A 262 16.66 -6.78 -7.48
CA GLY A 262 15.62 -6.14 -6.67
C GLY A 262 15.56 -4.63 -6.91
N GLY A 263 16.71 -3.95 -6.88
CA GLY A 263 16.81 -2.52 -7.16
C GLY A 263 16.31 -2.14 -8.56
N LEU A 264 16.69 -2.88 -9.60
CA LEU A 264 16.22 -2.67 -10.96
C LEU A 264 14.71 -2.83 -11.07
N VAL A 265 14.16 -3.91 -10.50
CA VAL A 265 12.72 -4.16 -10.48
C VAL A 265 11.97 -3.07 -9.72
N SER A 266 12.55 -2.58 -8.61
CA SER A 266 12.00 -1.44 -7.86
C SER A 266 11.94 -0.16 -8.70
N LEU A 267 12.91 0.10 -9.56
CA LEU A 267 12.88 1.26 -10.47
C LEU A 267 11.80 1.13 -11.55
N LEU A 268 11.54 -0.10 -12.04
CA LEU A 268 10.54 -0.35 -13.09
C LEU A 268 9.10 0.00 -12.64
N HIS A 269 8.81 -0.07 -11.33
CA HIS A 269 7.49 0.33 -10.87
C HIS A 269 7.32 1.85 -10.71
N LEU A 270 8.38 2.64 -10.78
CA LEU A 270 8.31 4.09 -10.70
C LEU A 270 7.87 4.68 -12.04
N GLY A 271 6.95 5.62 -12.00
CA GLY A 271 6.54 6.33 -13.21
C GLY A 271 7.59 7.32 -13.72
N ARG A 272 8.42 7.87 -12.81
CA ARG A 272 9.55 8.77 -13.10
C ARG A 272 10.77 8.39 -12.28
N PRO A 273 11.52 7.36 -12.66
CA PRO A 273 12.66 6.86 -11.89
C PRO A 273 13.77 7.89 -11.68
N LEU A 274 13.93 8.85 -12.60
CA LEU A 274 14.90 9.93 -12.46
C LEU A 274 14.65 10.86 -11.27
N ASN A 275 13.45 10.87 -10.70
CA ASN A 275 13.12 11.60 -9.47
C ASN A 275 13.39 10.78 -8.19
N ALA A 276 13.78 9.52 -8.29
CA ALA A 276 13.96 8.62 -7.14
C ALA A 276 15.01 9.12 -6.12
N TRP A 277 16.06 9.83 -6.55
CA TRP A 277 17.06 10.41 -5.64
C TRP A 277 16.45 11.40 -4.64
N ARG A 278 15.34 12.06 -4.99
CA ARG A 278 14.59 12.95 -4.10
C ARG A 278 13.92 12.20 -2.95
N ALA A 279 13.81 10.88 -3.03
CA ALA A 279 13.20 10.09 -1.96
C ALA A 279 13.94 10.21 -0.61
N LEU A 280 15.21 10.63 -0.61
CA LEU A 280 15.96 10.90 0.62
C LEU A 280 15.59 12.23 1.29
N SER A 281 14.79 13.09 0.65
CA SER A 281 14.44 14.42 1.17
C SER A 281 13.53 14.37 2.40
N HIS A 282 12.75 13.29 2.58
CA HIS A 282 11.69 13.22 3.59
C HIS A 282 11.89 12.11 4.65
N LEU A 283 13.13 11.85 5.03
CA LEU A 283 13.53 10.80 5.99
C LEU A 283 12.81 10.88 7.34
N LYS A 284 12.49 12.09 7.82
CA LYS A 284 11.84 12.28 9.12
C LYS A 284 10.40 11.77 9.15
N LYS A 285 9.65 11.82 8.04
CA LYS A 285 8.23 11.48 8.01
C LYS A 285 7.91 10.21 7.22
N SER A 286 8.61 9.96 6.09
CA SER A 286 8.30 8.84 5.19
C SER A 286 9.11 7.58 5.52
N TRP A 287 8.42 6.47 5.75
CA TRP A 287 9.05 5.15 5.91
C TRP A 287 9.66 4.65 4.61
N LEU A 288 9.07 4.98 3.45
CA LEU A 288 9.64 4.65 2.15
C LEU A 288 11.00 5.34 1.93
N SER A 289 11.17 6.59 2.41
CA SER A 289 12.47 7.25 2.39
C SER A 289 13.52 6.51 3.23
N ARG A 290 13.12 6.00 4.39
CA ARG A 290 13.99 5.20 5.28
C ARG A 290 14.35 3.85 4.67
N GLU A 291 13.39 3.20 3.99
CA GLU A 291 13.63 1.96 3.25
C GLU A 291 14.69 2.16 2.17
N ILE A 292 14.57 3.22 1.35
CA ILE A 292 15.53 3.55 0.30
C ILE A 292 16.93 3.84 0.90
N LEU A 293 16.98 4.55 2.04
CA LEU A 293 18.24 4.77 2.75
C LEU A 293 18.86 3.45 3.23
N MET A 294 18.06 2.58 3.88
CA MET A 294 18.53 1.28 4.37
C MET A 294 18.99 0.38 3.22
N PHE A 295 18.30 0.40 2.08
CA PHE A 295 18.74 -0.30 0.88
C PHE A 295 20.12 0.19 0.39
N GLY A 296 20.35 1.51 0.38
CA GLY A 296 21.65 2.09 0.05
C GLY A 296 22.74 1.70 1.04
N LEU A 297 22.44 1.71 2.36
CA LEU A 297 23.39 1.30 3.41
C LEU A 297 23.71 -0.20 3.34
N PHE A 298 22.72 -1.04 3.01
CA PHE A 298 22.93 -2.47 2.78
C PHE A 298 23.84 -2.71 1.58
N GLY A 299 23.66 -1.96 0.48
CA GLY A 299 24.56 -1.97 -0.68
C GLY A 299 25.97 -1.53 -0.34
N ALA A 300 26.14 -0.46 0.43
CA ALA A 300 27.43 -0.01 0.90
C ALA A 300 28.13 -1.06 1.79
N SER A 301 27.38 -1.71 2.69
CA SER A 301 27.91 -2.81 3.52
C SER A 301 28.33 -4.02 2.68
N TRP A 302 27.61 -4.31 1.61
CA TRP A 302 28.01 -5.35 0.65
C TRP A 302 29.31 -4.99 -0.08
N LEU A 303 29.47 -3.75 -0.54
CA LEU A 303 30.72 -3.27 -1.15
C LEU A 303 31.92 -3.35 -0.18
N ILE A 304 31.71 -2.98 1.09
CA ILE A 304 32.72 -3.14 2.13
C ILE A 304 33.10 -4.62 2.30
N SER A 305 32.13 -5.52 2.24
CA SER A 305 32.36 -6.95 2.34
C SER A 305 33.16 -7.55 1.19
N LEU A 306 33.09 -6.95 -0.01
CA LEU A 306 33.93 -7.32 -1.16
C LEU A 306 35.41 -6.99 -0.93
N VAL A 307 35.68 -5.82 -0.30
CA VAL A 307 37.06 -5.33 -0.09
C VAL A 307 37.63 -5.86 1.21
N MET A 308 36.82 -6.00 2.26
CA MET A 308 37.20 -6.40 3.60
C MET A 308 36.25 -7.53 4.14
N PRO A 309 36.37 -8.78 3.65
CA PRO A 309 35.43 -9.84 3.99
C PRO A 309 35.27 -10.12 5.50
N GLY A 310 36.35 -9.91 6.27
CA GLY A 310 36.34 -10.12 7.73
C GLY A 310 35.54 -9.07 8.52
N MET A 311 35.44 -7.83 8.03
CA MET A 311 34.78 -6.73 8.71
C MET A 311 33.35 -6.49 8.23
N GLY A 312 33.00 -6.97 7.05
CA GLY A 312 31.73 -6.64 6.38
C GLY A 312 30.48 -7.38 6.90
N LYS A 313 30.64 -8.54 7.57
CA LYS A 313 29.51 -9.39 7.97
C LYS A 313 28.52 -8.70 8.90
N LEU A 314 29.00 -8.11 9.99
CA LEU A 314 28.14 -7.50 10.98
C LEU A 314 27.40 -6.26 10.42
N PRO A 315 28.05 -5.29 9.74
CA PRO A 315 27.35 -4.21 9.05
C PRO A 315 26.32 -4.72 8.04
N LEU A 316 26.65 -5.75 7.25
CA LEU A 316 25.75 -6.34 6.27
C LEU A 316 24.49 -6.92 6.92
N ALA A 317 24.64 -7.69 7.99
CA ALA A 317 23.50 -8.26 8.72
C ALA A 317 22.63 -7.17 9.39
N LEU A 318 23.25 -6.19 10.05
CA LEU A 318 22.53 -5.12 10.73
C LEU A 318 21.76 -4.22 9.76
N THR A 319 22.37 -3.86 8.64
CA THR A 319 21.69 -3.07 7.61
C THR A 319 20.59 -3.87 6.91
N GLY A 320 20.77 -5.18 6.71
CA GLY A 320 19.74 -6.10 6.22
C GLY A 320 18.52 -6.17 7.16
N ILE A 321 18.75 -6.31 8.47
CA ILE A 321 17.68 -6.27 9.49
C ILE A 321 16.94 -4.93 9.45
N GLY A 322 17.68 -3.82 9.42
CA GLY A 322 17.12 -2.47 9.32
C GLY A 322 16.30 -2.27 8.06
N LEU A 323 16.73 -2.86 6.94
CA LEU A 323 16.02 -2.82 5.67
C LEU A 323 14.69 -3.58 5.74
N VAL A 324 14.68 -4.84 6.21
CA VAL A 324 13.45 -5.62 6.38
C VAL A 324 12.47 -4.91 7.33
N TYR A 325 12.97 -4.35 8.44
CA TYR A 325 12.14 -3.57 9.34
C TYR A 325 11.52 -2.35 8.65
N SER A 326 12.32 -1.57 7.91
CA SER A 326 11.85 -0.39 7.18
C SER A 326 10.80 -0.76 6.13
N MET A 327 11.02 -1.86 5.38
CA MET A 327 10.05 -2.41 4.42
C MET A 327 8.72 -2.75 5.11
N ALA A 328 8.74 -3.44 6.23
CA ALA A 328 7.52 -3.77 6.97
C ALA A 328 6.78 -2.50 7.44
N ARG A 329 7.52 -1.48 7.88
CA ARG A 329 6.95 -0.21 8.36
C ARG A 329 6.28 0.62 7.26
N VAL A 330 6.68 0.49 6.00
CA VAL A 330 5.98 1.11 4.85
C VAL A 330 4.52 0.69 4.80
N TYR A 331 4.21 -0.56 5.15
CA TYR A 331 2.85 -1.11 5.11
C TYR A 331 2.04 -0.86 6.39
N HIS A 332 2.63 -0.31 7.46
CA HIS A 332 1.90 0.07 8.67
C HIS A 332 1.07 1.36 8.46
N LEU A 333 0.15 1.31 7.53
CA LEU A 333 -0.78 2.41 7.25
C LEU A 333 -2.04 2.27 8.11
N ARG A 334 -2.35 3.28 8.93
CA ARG A 334 -3.53 3.27 9.84
C ARG A 334 -4.86 3.02 9.12
N ILE A 335 -4.90 3.24 7.83
CA ILE A 335 -6.08 3.08 6.98
C ILE A 335 -6.27 1.64 6.55
N MET A 336 -5.17 0.90 6.36
CA MET A 336 -5.17 -0.52 6.00
C MET A 336 -5.13 -1.36 7.27
N ILE A 337 -6.31 -1.67 7.84
CA ILE A 337 -6.42 -2.43 9.10
C ILE A 337 -5.71 -3.77 9.01
N THR A 338 -5.81 -4.44 7.85
CA THR A 338 -5.17 -5.73 7.58
C THR A 338 -3.64 -5.65 7.58
N TRP A 339 -3.07 -4.50 7.17
CA TRP A 339 -1.64 -4.29 7.12
C TRP A 339 -1.06 -3.69 8.40
N ASN A 340 -1.85 -2.89 9.11
CA ASN A 340 -1.40 -2.19 10.32
C ASN A 340 -1.42 -3.10 11.55
N THR A 341 -0.75 -4.24 11.47
CA THR A 341 -0.69 -5.24 12.53
C THR A 341 0.74 -5.70 12.75
N TRP A 342 1.07 -6.18 13.97
CA TRP A 342 2.36 -6.77 14.26
C TRP A 342 2.66 -7.99 13.36
N ARG A 343 1.61 -8.68 12.85
CA ARG A 343 1.72 -9.82 11.93
C ARG A 343 2.43 -9.44 10.64
N THR A 344 2.21 -8.23 10.13
CA THR A 344 2.91 -7.72 8.95
C THR A 344 4.42 -7.68 9.18
N THR A 345 4.87 -7.12 10.30
CA THR A 345 6.29 -7.10 10.64
C THR A 345 6.84 -8.51 10.83
N ALA A 346 6.14 -9.36 11.58
CA ALA A 346 6.55 -10.76 11.81
C ALA A 346 6.65 -11.53 10.50
N GLY A 347 5.66 -11.43 9.61
CA GLY A 347 5.68 -12.09 8.29
C GLY A 347 6.87 -11.66 7.44
N PHE A 348 7.18 -10.36 7.39
CA PHE A 348 8.35 -9.87 6.64
C PHE A 348 9.67 -10.45 7.15
N PHE A 349 9.83 -10.60 8.48
CA PHE A 349 11.02 -11.22 9.04
C PHE A 349 11.06 -12.72 8.82
N ILE A 350 9.92 -13.42 8.95
CA ILE A 350 9.84 -14.87 8.69
C ILE A 350 10.22 -15.14 7.23
N THR A 351 9.62 -14.46 6.26
CA THR A 351 9.98 -14.54 4.83
C THR A 351 11.49 -14.36 4.62
N ALA A 352 12.07 -13.31 5.20
CA ALA A 352 13.50 -13.04 5.05
C ALA A 352 14.36 -14.18 5.61
N LEU A 353 14.04 -14.67 6.80
CA LEU A 353 14.80 -15.73 7.46
C LEU A 353 14.64 -17.07 6.75
N VAL A 354 13.41 -17.46 6.37
CA VAL A 354 13.16 -18.74 5.68
C VAL A 354 13.86 -18.79 4.34
N LEU A 355 13.62 -17.81 3.48
CA LEU A 355 14.20 -17.79 2.15
C LEU A 355 15.72 -17.57 2.20
N GLY A 356 16.19 -16.68 3.08
CA GLY A 356 17.61 -16.36 3.19
C GLY A 356 18.45 -17.54 3.67
N GLN A 357 17.99 -18.30 4.69
CA GLN A 357 18.72 -19.47 5.17
C GLN A 357 18.73 -20.62 4.15
N LEU A 358 17.59 -20.91 3.50
CA LEU A 358 17.51 -21.95 2.48
C LEU A 358 18.41 -21.62 1.28
N LEU A 359 18.41 -20.35 0.85
CA LEU A 359 19.30 -19.91 -0.22
C LEU A 359 20.78 -20.03 0.19
N MET A 360 21.10 -19.65 1.44
CA MET A 360 22.45 -19.81 1.98
C MET A 360 22.94 -21.24 1.93
N VAL A 361 22.09 -22.21 2.35
CA VAL A 361 22.42 -23.63 2.28
C VAL A 361 22.64 -24.10 0.86
N ASN A 362 21.84 -23.61 -0.10
CA ASN A 362 22.04 -23.96 -1.52
C ASN A 362 23.37 -23.42 -2.06
N VAL A 363 23.79 -22.21 -1.68
CA VAL A 363 25.11 -21.66 -2.06
C VAL A 363 26.22 -22.50 -1.43
N LEU A 364 26.14 -22.82 -0.14
CA LEU A 364 27.10 -23.65 0.54
C LEU A 364 27.15 -25.09 -0.02
N ALA A 365 26.02 -25.65 -0.42
CA ALA A 365 25.95 -26.96 -1.08
C ALA A 365 26.67 -26.97 -2.43
N TYR A 366 26.49 -25.87 -3.19
CA TYR A 366 27.23 -25.66 -4.44
C TYR A 366 28.74 -25.61 -4.18
N GLU A 367 29.18 -24.82 -3.20
CA GLU A 367 30.59 -24.69 -2.83
C GLU A 367 31.17 -26.03 -2.32
N SER A 368 30.41 -26.79 -1.53
CA SER A 368 30.81 -28.14 -1.07
C SER A 368 31.14 -29.04 -2.23
N ARG A 369 30.36 -29.00 -3.29
CA ARG A 369 30.60 -29.86 -4.46
C ARG A 369 31.82 -29.46 -5.29
N PHE A 370 32.05 -28.17 -5.47
CA PHE A 370 33.06 -27.66 -6.39
C PHE A 370 34.35 -27.24 -5.70
N ALA A 371 34.31 -26.83 -4.43
CA ALA A 371 35.47 -26.44 -3.64
C ALA A 371 35.86 -27.42 -2.54
N GLY A 372 35.18 -28.59 -2.41
CA GLY A 372 35.47 -29.61 -1.43
C GLY A 372 35.21 -29.23 0.03
N ILE A 373 34.42 -28.20 0.27
CA ILE A 373 34.05 -27.73 1.62
C ILE A 373 32.93 -28.64 2.15
N ASN A 374 33.23 -29.48 3.13
CA ASN A 374 32.20 -30.34 3.74
C ASN A 374 31.28 -29.56 4.67
N LEU A 375 29.98 -29.54 4.36
CA LEU A 375 28.95 -29.00 5.26
C LEU A 375 28.74 -29.99 6.42
N PRO A 376 28.90 -29.54 7.69
CA PRO A 376 28.64 -30.41 8.82
C PRO A 376 27.17 -30.86 8.85
N PRO A 377 26.85 -32.15 9.03
CA PRO A 377 25.48 -32.65 9.15
C PRO A 377 24.67 -31.91 10.24
N VAL A 378 25.33 -31.51 11.32
CA VAL A 378 24.74 -30.74 12.42
C VAL A 378 24.21 -29.41 11.93
N PHE A 379 24.91 -28.70 11.03
CA PHE A 379 24.46 -27.44 10.44
C PHE A 379 23.20 -27.65 9.61
N ILE A 380 23.16 -28.66 8.75
CA ILE A 380 22.00 -29.03 7.94
C ILE A 380 20.78 -29.34 8.84
N LYS A 381 21.01 -30.08 9.92
CA LYS A 381 19.98 -30.40 10.92
C LYS A 381 19.37 -29.17 11.55
N TRP A 382 20.20 -28.22 11.99
CA TRP A 382 19.74 -26.99 12.60
C TRP A 382 18.92 -26.11 11.61
N ILE A 383 19.38 -25.98 10.37
CA ILE A 383 18.65 -25.24 9.34
C ILE A 383 17.28 -25.86 9.06
N GLY A 384 17.21 -27.21 8.94
CA GLY A 384 15.92 -27.87 8.76
C GLY A 384 14.97 -27.61 9.93
N GLY A 385 15.45 -27.72 11.17
CA GLY A 385 14.64 -27.44 12.37
C GLY A 385 14.15 -25.99 12.45
N ILE A 386 15.03 -25.02 12.17
CA ILE A 386 14.67 -23.60 12.14
C ILE A 386 13.63 -23.33 11.03
N THR A 387 13.79 -23.94 9.84
CA THR A 387 12.81 -23.80 8.75
C THR A 387 11.43 -24.30 9.18
N VAL A 388 11.34 -25.46 9.85
CA VAL A 388 10.06 -25.98 10.36
C VAL A 388 9.41 -24.99 11.34
N ILE A 389 10.19 -24.45 12.29
CA ILE A 389 9.68 -23.49 13.28
C ILE A 389 9.17 -22.22 12.61
N LEU A 390 9.91 -21.68 11.65
CA LEU A 390 9.54 -20.46 10.94
C LEU A 390 8.26 -20.66 10.09
N LEU A 391 8.16 -21.76 9.34
CA LEU A 391 6.97 -22.10 8.56
C LEU A 391 5.75 -22.38 9.44
N ALA A 392 5.95 -23.03 10.61
CA ALA A 392 4.88 -23.20 11.59
C ALA A 392 4.40 -21.85 12.15
N GLY A 393 5.32 -20.92 12.41
CA GLY A 393 5.01 -19.54 12.79
C GLY A 393 4.19 -18.84 11.72
N GLU A 394 4.56 -18.98 10.45
CA GLU A 394 3.85 -18.38 9.33
C GLU A 394 2.43 -18.95 9.17
N LEU A 395 2.29 -20.27 9.28
CA LEU A 395 0.99 -20.91 9.30
C LEU A 395 0.12 -20.39 10.45
N GLY A 396 0.69 -20.22 11.64
CA GLY A 396 0.02 -19.63 12.80
C GLY A 396 -0.44 -18.19 12.55
N LEU A 397 0.39 -17.35 11.92
CA LEU A 397 0.03 -16.00 11.53
C LEU A 397 -1.15 -15.99 10.56
N TRP A 398 -1.13 -16.87 9.56
CA TRP A 398 -2.21 -17.00 8.58
C TRP A 398 -3.50 -17.51 9.20
N LEU A 399 -3.45 -18.56 10.03
CA LEU A 399 -4.63 -19.12 10.71
C LEU A 399 -5.29 -18.11 11.67
N SER A 400 -4.48 -17.25 12.30
CA SER A 400 -4.97 -16.21 13.22
C SER A 400 -5.54 -14.98 12.53
N ALA A 401 -5.44 -14.86 11.19
CA ALA A 401 -6.01 -13.76 10.44
C ALA A 401 -7.56 -13.87 10.43
N LYS A 402 -8.24 -12.77 10.83
CA LYS A 402 -9.72 -12.74 10.89
C LYS A 402 -10.36 -12.77 9.50
N GLU A 403 -9.69 -12.18 8.51
CA GLU A 403 -10.16 -12.15 7.13
C GLU A 403 -9.37 -13.16 6.30
N LYS A 404 -10.05 -14.20 5.86
CA LYS A 404 -9.50 -15.18 4.90
C LYS A 404 -9.92 -14.76 3.49
N ALA A 405 -9.06 -13.99 2.83
CA ALA A 405 -9.24 -13.67 1.42
C ALA A 405 -8.99 -14.92 0.58
N HIS A 406 -9.83 -15.15 -0.44
CA HIS A 406 -9.66 -16.26 -1.40
C HIS A 406 -9.37 -17.62 -0.74
N GLU A 407 -10.39 -18.22 -0.14
CA GLU A 407 -10.26 -19.46 0.63
C GLU A 407 -9.50 -20.57 -0.13
N THR A 408 -9.77 -20.71 -1.44
CA THR A 408 -9.09 -21.71 -2.29
C THR A 408 -7.59 -21.44 -2.40
N VAL A 409 -7.17 -20.17 -2.65
CA VAL A 409 -5.76 -19.80 -2.75
C VAL A 409 -5.07 -19.92 -1.39
N GLY A 410 -5.79 -19.57 -0.33
CA GLY A 410 -5.28 -19.73 1.04
C GLY A 410 -5.06 -21.21 1.42
N ARG A 411 -5.94 -22.12 1.00
CA ARG A 411 -5.75 -23.57 1.18
C ARG A 411 -4.56 -24.09 0.39
N LEU A 412 -4.37 -23.62 -0.85
CA LEU A 412 -3.21 -23.95 -1.66
C LEU A 412 -1.91 -23.49 -0.98
N ARG A 413 -1.87 -22.28 -0.46
CA ARG A 413 -0.75 -21.75 0.33
C ARG A 413 -0.43 -22.63 1.52
N ALA A 414 -1.43 -23.01 2.32
CA ALA A 414 -1.26 -23.91 3.47
C ALA A 414 -0.68 -25.26 3.06
N GLY A 415 -1.06 -25.78 1.88
CA GLY A 415 -0.48 -27.01 1.32
C GLY A 415 1.02 -26.86 1.03
N PHE A 416 1.46 -25.76 0.46
CA PHE A 416 2.89 -25.48 0.24
C PHE A 416 3.66 -25.29 1.54
N ILE A 417 3.09 -24.63 2.56
CA ILE A 417 3.69 -24.54 3.91
C ILE A 417 3.91 -25.95 4.47
N ALA A 418 2.88 -26.80 4.43
CA ALA A 418 2.96 -28.18 4.94
C ALA A 418 4.03 -29.00 4.20
N ALA A 419 4.10 -28.91 2.86
CA ALA A 419 5.11 -29.57 2.05
C ALA A 419 6.53 -29.08 2.38
N GLY A 420 6.71 -27.77 2.56
CA GLY A 420 7.96 -27.15 3.00
C GLY A 420 8.38 -27.64 4.39
N MET A 421 7.45 -27.73 5.34
CA MET A 421 7.69 -28.26 6.69
C MET A 421 8.11 -29.74 6.65
N LEU A 422 7.45 -30.59 5.87
CA LEU A 422 7.80 -31.99 5.71
C LEU A 422 9.21 -32.12 5.12
N GLY A 423 9.52 -31.40 4.04
CA GLY A 423 10.85 -31.41 3.45
C GLY A 423 11.94 -30.92 4.42
N ALA A 424 11.71 -29.84 5.13
CA ALA A 424 12.63 -29.34 6.15
C ALA A 424 12.78 -30.29 7.34
N GLY A 425 11.70 -30.97 7.72
CA GLY A 425 11.71 -32.02 8.73
C GLY A 425 12.62 -33.22 8.33
N THR A 426 12.54 -33.70 7.07
CA THR A 426 13.42 -34.73 6.56
C THR A 426 14.89 -34.30 6.55
N MET A 427 15.15 -33.03 6.18
CA MET A 427 16.49 -32.44 6.25
C MET A 427 17.04 -32.41 7.70
N SER A 428 16.17 -32.16 8.68
CA SER A 428 16.53 -32.13 10.09
C SER A 428 16.77 -33.50 10.68
N ILE A 429 15.96 -34.52 10.31
CA ILE A 429 16.00 -35.86 10.88
C ILE A 429 17.11 -36.72 10.25
N ALA A 430 17.28 -36.63 8.93
CA ALA A 430 18.19 -37.49 8.18
C ALA A 430 19.20 -36.69 7.34
N PRO A 431 20.02 -35.81 7.94
CA PRO A 431 20.93 -34.92 7.20
C PRO A 431 22.00 -35.70 6.41
N ASN A 432 22.40 -36.87 6.88
CA ASN A 432 23.40 -37.70 6.22
C ASN A 432 22.88 -38.43 4.97
N GLN A 433 21.56 -38.70 4.90
CA GLN A 433 20.96 -39.43 3.78
C GLN A 433 20.65 -38.53 2.61
N PHE A 434 20.12 -37.35 2.89
CA PHE A 434 19.61 -36.43 1.86
C PHE A 434 20.62 -35.30 1.53
N GLY A 435 21.56 -35.02 2.43
CA GLY A 435 22.56 -33.98 2.24
C GLY A 435 21.96 -32.61 2.01
N ALA A 436 22.78 -31.69 1.54
CA ALA A 436 22.33 -30.32 1.24
C ALA A 436 21.46 -30.22 -0.04
N TRP A 437 21.39 -31.26 -0.86
CA TRP A 437 20.66 -31.23 -2.15
C TRP A 437 19.16 -31.14 -2.00
N ILE A 438 18.58 -31.66 -0.92
CA ILE A 438 17.16 -31.55 -0.65
C ILE A 438 16.75 -30.09 -0.37
N SER A 439 17.70 -29.24 -0.02
CA SER A 439 17.43 -27.82 0.26
C SER A 439 16.91 -27.06 -0.98
N LEU A 440 17.30 -27.43 -2.19
CA LEU A 440 16.83 -26.76 -3.42
C LEU A 440 15.34 -27.02 -3.70
N PRO A 441 14.84 -28.28 -3.70
CA PRO A 441 13.40 -28.51 -3.79
C PRO A 441 12.60 -27.81 -2.69
N ILE A 442 13.08 -27.83 -1.44
CA ILE A 442 12.42 -27.14 -0.32
C ILE A 442 12.37 -25.64 -0.58
N PHE A 443 13.49 -25.04 -1.01
CA PHE A 443 13.56 -23.62 -1.36
C PHE A 443 12.54 -23.26 -2.45
N LEU A 444 12.42 -24.07 -3.51
CA LEU A 444 11.46 -23.82 -4.59
C LEU A 444 10.01 -23.90 -4.11
N ILE A 445 9.68 -24.88 -3.26
CA ILE A 445 8.34 -25.02 -2.66
C ILE A 445 8.01 -23.80 -1.80
N VAL A 446 8.93 -23.40 -0.93
CA VAL A 446 8.75 -22.24 -0.04
C VAL A 446 8.72 -20.94 -0.84
N MET A 447 9.50 -20.80 -1.91
CA MET A 447 9.46 -19.64 -2.80
C MET A 447 8.07 -19.45 -3.45
N VAL A 448 7.47 -20.56 -3.93
CA VAL A 448 6.09 -20.50 -4.50
C VAL A 448 5.09 -20.07 -3.42
N GLU A 449 5.21 -20.62 -2.23
CA GLU A 449 4.38 -20.28 -1.07
C GLU A 449 4.47 -18.79 -0.75
N GLU A 450 5.68 -18.24 -0.66
CA GLU A 450 5.93 -16.84 -0.33
C GLU A 450 5.44 -15.88 -1.44
N ILE A 451 5.54 -16.27 -2.71
CA ILE A 451 4.95 -15.53 -3.83
C ILE A 451 3.43 -15.46 -3.66
N ILE A 452 2.77 -16.59 -3.35
CA ILE A 452 1.32 -16.63 -3.11
C ILE A 452 0.97 -15.77 -1.90
N GLY A 453 1.71 -15.88 -0.82
CA GLY A 453 1.52 -15.09 0.41
C GLY A 453 1.63 -13.60 0.15
N ARG A 454 2.62 -13.19 -0.62
CA ARG A 454 2.85 -11.79 -0.99
C ARG A 454 1.78 -11.27 -1.95
N TRP A 455 1.34 -12.09 -2.88
CA TRP A 455 0.23 -11.74 -3.77
C TRP A 455 -1.07 -11.51 -2.98
N LEU A 456 -1.42 -12.41 -2.06
CA LEU A 456 -2.58 -12.26 -1.17
C LEU A 456 -2.49 -11.00 -0.29
N PHE A 457 -1.29 -10.65 0.15
CA PHE A 457 -1.04 -9.43 0.92
C PHE A 457 -1.37 -8.16 0.11
N TYR A 458 -0.95 -8.09 -1.16
CA TYR A 458 -1.25 -6.93 -2.02
C TYR A 458 -2.70 -6.94 -2.53
N GLU A 459 -3.33 -8.10 -2.68
CA GLU A 459 -4.74 -8.21 -3.07
C GLU A 459 -5.68 -7.45 -2.10
N ALA A 460 -5.27 -7.30 -0.84
CA ALA A 460 -6.01 -6.49 0.13
C ALA A 460 -6.17 -5.01 -0.29
N LEU A 461 -5.30 -4.47 -1.15
CA LEU A 461 -5.44 -3.13 -1.73
C LEU A 461 -6.68 -3.00 -2.63
N HIS A 462 -6.97 -4.05 -3.41
CA HIS A 462 -8.06 -4.05 -4.37
C HIS A 462 -9.45 -4.10 -3.70
N ARG A 463 -9.47 -4.46 -2.42
CA ARG A 463 -10.69 -4.48 -1.59
C ARG A 463 -10.99 -3.14 -0.94
N LYS A 464 -10.05 -2.20 -0.96
CA LYS A 464 -10.26 -0.85 -0.47
C LYS A 464 -11.34 -0.19 -1.32
N VAL A 465 -12.49 0.07 -0.72
CA VAL A 465 -13.63 0.71 -1.35
C VAL A 465 -13.47 2.21 -1.22
N LEU A 466 -13.42 2.86 -2.29
CA LEU A 466 -13.30 4.22 -2.79
C LEU A 466 -11.98 4.43 -3.47
#